data_1ef4fbd2d7add2c4f31fff5c7f4fe27e
#
_entry.id   1ef4fbd2d7add2c4f31fff5c7f4fe27e
#
_cell.length_a   1.000
_cell.length_b   1.000
_cell.length_c   1.000
_cell.angle_alpha   90.00
_cell.angle_beta   90.00
_cell.angle_gamma   90.00
#
_symmetry.space_group_name_H-M   'P 1'
#
loop_
_entity.id
_entity.type
_entity.pdbx_description
1 polymer ?
#
loop_
_entity_poly.entity_id
_entity_poly.type
_entity_poly.pdbx_seq_one_letter_code
_entity_poly.pdbx_strand_id
1 'polypeptide(L)'
;MELFDTHAHLFDDQLAADPAGVIERARQAGVTQILAVGTTAVSSEQCLTIARQFPGTVFSSAGIHPNHAGEAADGDWAKVEALANEPQVVALGETGLDLYWKDCPLEVQQDYFDRHIRLSQRLSLPLVIHLRETCGEILAMLTAARQRGPLLGVMHSFTGTAEQAAQFLDLGMHISFAGMLTYKKSDDLRATAATIPADRLLVETDSPYLTPHPFRSQRPNEPRLVVHTAECLAQARGLSFTELAALTTANARELFRRR
;
A
#
# COMPACT_ATOMS: atom_id res chain seq x y z
N MET A 1 -4.81 -19.20 -10.87
CA MET A 1 -5.37 -18.11 -10.04
C MET A 1 -4.26 -17.12 -9.80
N GLU A 2 -4.55 -15.83 -9.85
CA GLU A 2 -3.54 -14.78 -9.73
C GLU A 2 -3.94 -13.81 -8.62
N LEU A 3 -2.99 -13.46 -7.75
CA LEU A 3 -3.11 -12.41 -6.76
C LEU A 3 -2.05 -11.33 -6.98
N PHE A 4 -2.39 -10.10 -6.65
CA PHE A 4 -1.47 -8.97 -6.55
C PHE A 4 -1.37 -8.56 -5.07
N ASP A 5 -0.19 -8.71 -4.47
CA ASP A 5 0.12 -8.13 -3.16
C ASP A 5 0.44 -6.65 -3.34
N THR A 6 -0.48 -5.77 -2.93
CA THR A 6 -0.37 -4.33 -3.22
C THR A 6 0.51 -3.54 -2.24
N HIS A 7 1.13 -4.20 -1.25
CA HIS A 7 2.05 -3.54 -0.32
C HIS A 7 2.99 -4.54 0.38
N ALA A 8 4.28 -4.49 0.04
CA ALA A 8 5.33 -5.27 0.68
C ALA A 8 6.65 -4.49 0.76
N HIS A 9 7.31 -4.49 1.92
CA HIS A 9 8.62 -3.86 2.11
C HIS A 9 9.74 -4.86 1.79
N LEU A 10 9.91 -5.19 0.51
CA LEU A 10 10.92 -6.18 0.07
C LEU A 10 12.36 -5.76 0.34
N PHE A 11 12.59 -4.47 0.63
CA PHE A 11 13.88 -3.92 1.00
C PHE A 11 14.25 -4.18 2.48
N ASP A 12 13.27 -4.55 3.33
CA ASP A 12 13.50 -4.82 4.75
C ASP A 12 14.49 -5.98 4.93
N ASP A 13 15.44 -5.86 5.84
CA ASP A 13 16.53 -6.81 6.07
C ASP A 13 16.03 -8.26 6.24
N GLN A 14 14.83 -8.45 6.79
CA GLN A 14 14.24 -9.78 6.99
C GLN A 14 13.85 -10.46 5.66
N LEU A 15 13.64 -9.70 4.58
CA LEU A 15 13.24 -10.19 3.26
C LEU A 15 14.35 -9.98 2.22
N ALA A 16 15.13 -8.91 2.36
CA ALA A 16 16.16 -8.50 1.40
C ALA A 16 17.36 -9.47 1.34
N ALA A 17 17.50 -10.35 2.32
CA ALA A 17 18.56 -11.38 2.29
C ALA A 17 18.33 -12.44 1.19
N ASP A 18 17.07 -12.72 0.78
CA ASP A 18 16.70 -13.67 -0.26
C ASP A 18 15.46 -13.22 -1.03
N PRO A 19 15.50 -12.09 -1.76
CA PRO A 19 14.33 -11.59 -2.46
C PRO A 19 13.83 -12.55 -3.55
N ALA A 20 14.75 -13.28 -4.22
CA ALA A 20 14.39 -14.27 -5.23
C ALA A 20 13.59 -15.43 -4.62
N GLY A 21 14.00 -15.95 -3.47
CA GLY A 21 13.27 -17.01 -2.77
C GLY A 21 11.92 -16.53 -2.24
N VAL A 22 11.83 -15.28 -1.72
CA VAL A 22 10.56 -14.66 -1.30
C VAL A 22 9.58 -14.59 -2.47
N ILE A 23 10.03 -14.09 -3.62
CA ILE A 23 9.20 -13.95 -4.83
C ILE A 23 8.79 -15.32 -5.38
N GLU A 24 9.69 -16.30 -5.39
CA GLU A 24 9.35 -17.66 -5.85
C GLU A 24 8.31 -18.33 -4.93
N ARG A 25 8.44 -18.20 -3.60
CA ARG A 25 7.43 -18.70 -2.66
C ARG A 25 6.08 -17.99 -2.85
N ALA A 26 6.08 -16.70 -3.17
CA ALA A 26 4.89 -15.94 -3.51
C ALA A 26 4.22 -16.49 -4.77
N ARG A 27 5.02 -16.70 -5.84
CA ARG A 27 4.55 -17.28 -7.11
C ARG A 27 3.93 -18.67 -6.93
N GLN A 28 4.54 -19.53 -6.12
CA GLN A 28 4.02 -20.87 -5.81
C GLN A 28 2.68 -20.81 -5.06
N ALA A 29 2.45 -19.77 -4.28
CA ALA A 29 1.16 -19.51 -3.60
C ALA A 29 0.12 -18.84 -4.52
N GLY A 30 0.45 -18.51 -5.77
CA GLY A 30 -0.44 -17.83 -6.71
C GLY A 30 -0.37 -16.30 -6.67
N VAL A 31 0.60 -15.73 -5.94
CA VAL A 31 0.86 -14.29 -5.96
C VAL A 31 1.79 -13.99 -7.12
N THR A 32 1.25 -13.43 -8.19
CA THR A 32 1.98 -13.23 -9.45
C THR A 32 2.53 -11.82 -9.61
N GLN A 33 2.05 -10.87 -8.80
CA GLN A 33 2.48 -9.49 -8.81
C GLN A 33 2.63 -8.95 -7.38
N ILE A 34 3.62 -8.09 -7.17
CA ILE A 34 3.93 -7.49 -5.86
C ILE A 34 4.30 -6.02 -6.09
N LEU A 35 3.73 -5.11 -5.29
CA LEU A 35 4.22 -3.74 -5.19
C LEU A 35 5.24 -3.67 -4.04
N ALA A 36 6.50 -3.48 -4.37
CA ALA A 36 7.57 -3.19 -3.42
C ALA A 36 7.49 -1.72 -3.03
N VAL A 37 7.21 -1.44 -1.76
CA VAL A 37 6.92 -0.09 -1.28
C VAL A 37 8.08 0.47 -0.48
N GLY A 38 8.66 1.59 -0.99
CA GLY A 38 9.73 2.33 -0.33
C GLY A 38 9.19 3.29 0.74
N THR A 39 9.99 3.55 1.78
CA THR A 39 9.65 4.44 2.91
C THR A 39 10.61 5.61 3.06
N THR A 40 11.73 5.59 2.35
CA THR A 40 12.75 6.63 2.25
C THR A 40 13.26 6.71 0.81
N ALA A 41 14.03 7.74 0.47
CA ALA A 41 14.68 7.82 -0.84
C ALA A 41 15.60 6.63 -1.11
N VAL A 42 16.29 6.13 -0.08
CA VAL A 42 17.18 4.96 -0.17
C VAL A 42 16.38 3.68 -0.39
N SER A 43 15.39 3.41 0.43
CA SER A 43 14.56 2.21 0.28
C SER A 43 13.74 2.20 -1.01
N SER A 44 13.32 3.37 -1.51
CA SER A 44 12.69 3.52 -2.83
C SER A 44 13.61 3.07 -3.97
N GLU A 45 14.90 3.42 -3.90
CA GLU A 45 15.91 2.97 -4.87
C GLU A 45 16.16 1.45 -4.78
N GLN A 46 16.16 0.90 -3.56
CA GLN A 46 16.26 -0.55 -3.35
C GLN A 46 15.05 -1.29 -3.94
N CYS A 47 13.83 -0.79 -3.71
CA CYS A 47 12.60 -1.34 -4.31
C CYS A 47 12.65 -1.31 -5.85
N LEU A 48 13.09 -0.20 -6.44
CA LEU A 48 13.28 -0.10 -7.89
C LEU A 48 14.32 -1.11 -8.40
N THR A 49 15.40 -1.32 -7.65
CA THR A 49 16.44 -2.30 -8.00
C THR A 49 15.86 -3.72 -8.04
N ILE A 50 15.05 -4.08 -7.03
CA ILE A 50 14.35 -5.38 -7.02
C ILE A 50 13.36 -5.47 -8.20
N ALA A 51 12.56 -4.42 -8.45
CA ALA A 51 11.60 -4.39 -9.55
C ALA A 51 12.27 -4.58 -10.94
N ARG A 52 13.46 -4.04 -11.12
CA ARG A 52 14.25 -4.24 -12.35
C ARG A 52 14.78 -5.68 -12.52
N GLN A 53 15.02 -6.39 -11.41
CA GLN A 53 15.45 -7.80 -11.44
C GLN A 53 14.30 -8.76 -11.75
N PHE A 54 13.05 -8.38 -11.43
CA PHE A 54 11.86 -9.22 -11.60
C PHE A 54 10.77 -8.50 -12.42
N PRO A 55 11.06 -8.17 -13.69
CA PRO A 55 10.16 -7.38 -14.53
C PRO A 55 8.82 -8.11 -14.74
N GLY A 56 7.71 -7.36 -14.63
CA GLY A 56 6.35 -7.90 -14.74
C GLY A 56 5.82 -8.60 -13.49
N THR A 57 6.71 -8.97 -12.54
CA THR A 57 6.33 -9.59 -11.27
C THR A 57 6.41 -8.58 -10.12
N VAL A 58 7.47 -7.77 -10.06
CA VAL A 58 7.64 -6.75 -9.03
C VAL A 58 7.56 -5.38 -9.67
N PHE A 59 6.76 -4.52 -9.07
CA PHE A 59 6.67 -3.08 -9.31
C PHE A 59 7.17 -2.34 -8.08
N SER A 60 7.49 -1.07 -8.19
CA SER A 60 7.94 -0.28 -7.04
C SER A 60 7.13 1.00 -6.85
N SER A 61 7.13 1.51 -5.63
CA SER A 61 6.76 2.88 -5.33
C SER A 61 7.99 3.69 -4.91
N ALA A 62 7.86 5.01 -4.93
CA ALA A 62 8.86 5.92 -4.41
C ALA A 62 8.22 6.95 -3.49
N GLY A 63 8.76 7.09 -2.27
CA GLY A 63 8.20 8.01 -1.30
C GLY A 63 9.03 8.16 -0.02
N ILE A 64 8.53 9.04 0.85
CA ILE A 64 9.04 9.28 2.19
C ILE A 64 7.87 9.14 3.16
N HIS A 65 7.97 8.11 3.99
CA HIS A 65 7.00 7.76 5.03
C HIS A 65 6.94 8.87 6.11
N PRO A 66 5.76 9.16 6.70
CA PRO A 66 5.64 10.20 7.70
C PRO A 66 6.66 10.10 8.85
N ASN A 67 6.96 8.90 9.33
CA ASN A 67 7.91 8.71 10.42
C ASN A 67 9.37 8.99 10.03
N HIS A 68 9.70 9.00 8.73
CA HIS A 68 11.02 9.31 8.21
C HIS A 68 11.14 10.71 7.62
N ALA A 69 10.04 11.47 7.56
CA ALA A 69 10.03 12.81 6.96
C ALA A 69 10.95 13.79 7.71
N GLY A 70 11.04 13.65 9.04
CA GLY A 70 11.91 14.49 9.87
C GLY A 70 13.42 14.19 9.74
N GLU A 71 13.76 13.01 9.19
CA GLU A 71 15.14 12.55 9.01
C GLU A 71 15.63 12.67 7.57
N ALA A 72 14.74 13.11 6.65
CA ALA A 72 15.06 13.22 5.23
C ALA A 72 16.19 14.23 5.01
N ALA A 73 17.25 13.78 4.35
CA ALA A 73 18.42 14.61 4.04
C ALA A 73 18.14 15.57 2.86
N ASP A 74 18.97 16.60 2.77
CA ASP A 74 18.98 17.49 1.61
C ASP A 74 19.20 16.66 0.33
N GLY A 75 18.25 16.81 -0.64
CA GLY A 75 18.27 16.06 -1.90
C GLY A 75 17.42 14.78 -1.93
N ASP A 76 16.97 14.25 -0.79
CA ASP A 76 16.13 13.03 -0.78
C ASP A 76 14.81 13.23 -1.53
N TRP A 77 14.17 14.38 -1.38
CA TRP A 77 12.98 14.69 -2.16
C TRP A 77 13.24 14.73 -3.67
N ALA A 78 14.32 15.37 -4.10
CA ALA A 78 14.70 15.40 -5.50
C ALA A 78 14.99 13.98 -6.06
N LYS A 79 15.54 13.10 -5.22
CA LYS A 79 15.74 11.69 -5.57
C LYS A 79 14.40 10.95 -5.75
N VAL A 80 13.42 11.18 -4.85
CA VAL A 80 12.07 10.63 -5.01
C VAL A 80 11.42 11.11 -6.30
N GLU A 81 11.53 12.42 -6.63
CA GLU A 81 11.03 12.97 -7.90
C GLU A 81 11.71 12.33 -9.14
N ALA A 82 13.00 12.06 -9.06
CA ALA A 82 13.73 11.39 -10.14
C ALA A 82 13.27 9.93 -10.30
N LEU A 83 13.16 9.19 -9.19
CA LEU A 83 12.69 7.81 -9.17
C LEU A 83 11.26 7.68 -9.71
N ALA A 84 10.39 8.64 -9.42
CA ALA A 84 9.00 8.67 -9.91
C ALA A 84 8.88 8.65 -11.44
N ASN A 85 9.94 9.00 -12.17
CA ASN A 85 9.97 8.95 -13.64
C ASN A 85 10.40 7.60 -14.21
N GLU A 86 10.90 6.68 -13.38
CA GLU A 86 11.32 5.35 -13.81
C GLU A 86 10.14 4.45 -14.18
N PRO A 87 10.21 3.67 -15.27
CA PRO A 87 9.08 2.87 -15.76
C PRO A 87 8.51 1.86 -14.76
N GLN A 88 9.34 1.31 -13.87
CA GLN A 88 8.93 0.34 -12.86
C GLN A 88 8.34 0.98 -11.60
N VAL A 89 8.46 2.31 -11.43
CA VAL A 89 7.82 3.04 -10.34
C VAL A 89 6.39 3.38 -10.77
N VAL A 90 5.43 2.69 -10.20
CA VAL A 90 4.00 2.76 -10.59
C VAL A 90 3.13 3.48 -9.57
N ALA A 91 3.71 3.90 -8.43
CA ALA A 91 3.02 4.61 -7.36
C ALA A 91 3.97 5.55 -6.62
N LEU A 92 3.41 6.52 -5.91
CA LEU A 92 4.11 7.40 -4.97
C LEU A 92 3.74 7.05 -3.55
N GLY A 93 4.73 6.89 -2.73
CA GLY A 93 4.58 6.46 -1.33
C GLY A 93 5.58 5.33 -1.01
N GLU A 94 5.57 4.89 0.23
CA GLU A 94 4.57 5.18 1.25
C GLU A 94 4.67 6.61 1.76
N THR A 95 3.51 7.26 1.93
CA THR A 95 3.39 8.64 2.41
C THR A 95 2.09 8.80 3.18
N GLY A 96 1.88 9.87 3.87
CA GLY A 96 0.68 10.12 4.66
C GLY A 96 0.99 10.71 6.02
N LEU A 97 0.21 10.36 7.04
CA LEU A 97 0.36 10.91 8.39
C LEU A 97 0.27 9.82 9.46
N ASP A 98 1.05 9.97 10.54
CA ASP A 98 1.09 9.08 11.71
C ASP A 98 1.21 9.92 12.99
N LEU A 99 0.22 9.81 13.89
CA LEU A 99 0.25 10.44 15.21
C LEU A 99 0.47 9.44 16.35
N TYR A 100 0.53 8.14 16.04
CA TYR A 100 0.86 7.11 17.02
C TYR A 100 2.35 7.15 17.38
N TRP A 101 3.23 7.16 16.36
CA TRP A 101 4.66 7.38 16.52
C TRP A 101 4.94 8.88 16.57
N LYS A 102 5.76 9.32 17.50
CA LYS A 102 6.03 10.75 17.74
C LYS A 102 7.43 11.16 17.25
N ASP A 103 7.93 10.46 16.26
CA ASP A 103 9.30 10.62 15.76
C ASP A 103 9.43 11.83 14.82
N CYS A 104 8.32 12.29 14.24
CA CYS A 104 8.30 13.41 13.30
C CYS A 104 7.14 14.37 13.61
N PRO A 105 7.39 15.70 13.69
CA PRO A 105 6.33 16.70 13.85
C PRO A 105 5.27 16.64 12.75
N LEU A 106 3.99 16.85 13.11
CA LEU A 106 2.87 16.73 12.16
C LEU A 106 3.01 17.68 10.97
N GLU A 107 3.47 18.90 11.20
CA GLU A 107 3.67 19.90 10.13
C GLU A 107 4.71 19.47 9.09
N VAL A 108 5.74 18.73 9.51
CA VAL A 108 6.75 18.16 8.60
C VAL A 108 6.14 17.01 7.79
N GLN A 109 5.39 16.13 8.44
CA GLN A 109 4.65 15.06 7.75
C GLN A 109 3.68 15.64 6.72
N GLN A 110 2.93 16.68 7.07
CA GLN A 110 1.98 17.36 6.18
C GLN A 110 2.66 18.00 4.97
N ASP A 111 3.84 18.63 5.15
CA ASP A 111 4.62 19.18 4.04
C ASP A 111 5.02 18.07 3.05
N TYR A 112 5.58 16.96 3.54
CA TYR A 112 5.94 15.84 2.67
C TYR A 112 4.71 15.18 2.02
N PHE A 113 3.61 15.05 2.74
CA PHE A 113 2.38 14.50 2.16
C PHE A 113 1.83 15.41 1.04
N ASP A 114 1.79 16.75 1.21
CA ASP A 114 1.37 17.67 0.14
C ASP A 114 2.32 17.62 -1.07
N ARG A 115 3.63 17.48 -0.86
CA ARG A 115 4.61 17.28 -1.96
C ARG A 115 4.26 16.02 -2.76
N HIS A 116 3.97 14.89 -2.09
CA HIS A 116 3.57 13.64 -2.78
C HIS A 116 2.25 13.80 -3.52
N ILE A 117 1.26 14.46 -2.92
CA ILE A 117 -0.03 14.75 -3.58
C ILE A 117 0.19 15.57 -4.86
N ARG A 118 0.98 16.63 -4.80
CA ARG A 118 1.29 17.47 -5.98
C ARG A 118 2.02 16.68 -7.06
N LEU A 119 2.99 15.85 -6.66
CA LEU A 119 3.73 15.00 -7.60
C LEU A 119 2.82 13.97 -8.24
N SER A 120 1.94 13.33 -7.46
CA SER A 120 0.90 12.40 -7.93
C SER A 120 0.00 13.04 -8.99
N GLN A 121 -0.52 14.23 -8.72
CA GLN A 121 -1.37 14.97 -9.67
C GLN A 121 -0.61 15.35 -10.95
N ARG A 122 0.66 15.73 -10.83
CA ARG A 122 1.52 16.10 -11.98
C ARG A 122 1.84 14.91 -12.88
N LEU A 123 2.14 13.74 -12.29
CA LEU A 123 2.57 12.53 -13.01
C LEU A 123 1.44 11.54 -13.27
N SER A 124 0.25 11.77 -12.72
CA SER A 124 -0.88 10.82 -12.74
C SER A 124 -0.51 9.45 -12.17
N LEU A 125 0.33 9.42 -11.14
CA LEU A 125 0.70 8.22 -10.39
C LEU A 125 -0.15 8.11 -9.12
N PRO A 126 -0.68 6.91 -8.77
CA PRO A 126 -1.44 6.73 -7.56
C PRO A 126 -0.59 6.88 -6.29
N LEU A 127 -1.23 7.35 -5.22
CA LEU A 127 -0.64 7.42 -3.88
C LEU A 127 -0.82 6.10 -3.12
N VAL A 128 0.19 5.67 -2.38
CA VAL A 128 0.08 4.66 -1.32
C VAL A 128 0.08 5.40 0.01
N ILE A 129 -1.09 5.48 0.66
CA ILE A 129 -1.33 6.39 1.79
C ILE A 129 -1.36 5.62 3.10
N HIS A 130 -0.41 5.95 3.97
CA HIS A 130 -0.37 5.57 5.38
C HIS A 130 -1.32 6.44 6.20
N LEU A 131 -2.11 5.79 7.07
CA LEU A 131 -3.03 6.47 7.96
C LEU A 131 -2.98 5.83 9.35
N ARG A 132 -2.51 6.56 10.34
CA ARG A 132 -2.54 6.10 11.72
C ARG A 132 -2.89 7.22 12.70
N GLU A 133 -4.10 7.17 13.26
CA GLU A 133 -4.64 8.19 14.17
C GLU A 133 -4.78 9.60 13.56
N THR A 134 -4.92 9.70 12.21
CA THR A 134 -4.87 10.96 11.45
C THR A 134 -5.98 11.05 10.39
N CYS A 135 -7.11 10.37 10.59
CA CYS A 135 -8.16 10.32 9.58
C CYS A 135 -8.68 11.70 9.18
N GLY A 136 -8.91 12.57 10.17
CA GLY A 136 -9.41 13.94 9.92
C GLY A 136 -8.43 14.80 9.13
N GLU A 137 -7.16 14.74 9.49
CA GLU A 137 -6.08 15.51 8.85
C GLU A 137 -5.87 15.06 7.40
N ILE A 138 -5.82 13.75 7.15
CA ILE A 138 -5.68 13.22 5.78
C ILE A 138 -6.90 13.58 4.94
N LEU A 139 -8.13 13.42 5.45
CA LEU A 139 -9.34 13.81 4.75
C LEU A 139 -9.34 15.29 4.40
N ALA A 140 -8.95 16.17 5.32
CA ALA A 140 -8.87 17.61 5.07
C ALA A 140 -7.87 17.93 3.95
N MET A 141 -6.66 17.33 3.98
CA MET A 141 -5.63 17.54 2.97
C MET A 141 -6.04 17.01 1.59
N LEU A 142 -6.62 15.82 1.50
CA LEU A 142 -7.09 15.24 0.25
C LEU A 142 -8.29 16.02 -0.32
N THR A 143 -9.21 16.49 0.53
CA THR A 143 -10.34 17.35 0.12
C THR A 143 -9.85 18.66 -0.49
N ALA A 144 -8.88 19.31 0.14
CA ALA A 144 -8.25 20.52 -0.40
C ALA A 144 -7.50 20.22 -1.72
N ALA A 145 -6.78 19.11 -1.79
CA ALA A 145 -6.06 18.70 -2.98
C ALA A 145 -6.98 18.37 -4.17
N ARG A 146 -8.17 17.82 -3.92
CA ARG A 146 -9.18 17.53 -4.95
C ARG A 146 -9.58 18.76 -5.74
N GLN A 147 -9.53 19.96 -5.14
CA GLN A 147 -9.81 21.22 -5.84
C GLN A 147 -8.74 21.57 -6.89
N ARG A 148 -7.53 21.00 -6.76
CA ARG A 148 -6.40 21.22 -7.69
C ARG A 148 -6.39 20.22 -8.86
N GLY A 149 -7.12 19.10 -8.75
CA GLY A 149 -7.15 18.05 -9.77
C GLY A 149 -7.58 16.70 -9.24
N PRO A 150 -7.67 15.69 -10.12
CA PRO A 150 -8.06 14.35 -9.74
C PRO A 150 -7.06 13.75 -8.74
N LEU A 151 -7.58 12.88 -7.88
CA LEU A 151 -6.78 12.09 -6.95
C LEU A 151 -6.86 10.61 -7.35
N LEU A 152 -5.74 9.92 -7.24
CA LEU A 152 -5.63 8.48 -7.41
C LEU A 152 -4.83 7.93 -6.23
N GLY A 153 -5.24 6.81 -5.67
CA GLY A 153 -4.47 6.19 -4.59
C GLY A 153 -5.20 5.09 -3.87
N VAL A 154 -4.53 4.58 -2.86
CA VAL A 154 -5.01 3.56 -1.96
C VAL A 154 -4.74 3.97 -0.50
N MET A 155 -5.75 3.81 0.34
CA MET A 155 -5.57 3.78 1.79
C MET A 155 -5.07 2.38 2.14
N HIS A 156 -3.75 2.24 2.36
CA HIS A 156 -3.16 0.95 2.66
C HIS A 156 -3.45 0.52 4.10
N SER A 157 -3.47 -0.79 4.34
CA SER A 157 -3.65 -1.40 5.67
C SER A 157 -4.81 -0.77 6.47
N PHE A 158 -5.93 -0.51 5.78
CA PHE A 158 -7.04 0.27 6.33
C PHE A 158 -7.68 -0.43 7.54
N THR A 159 -7.86 0.33 8.62
CA THR A 159 -8.46 -0.14 9.88
C THR A 159 -9.58 0.77 10.38
N GLY A 160 -10.00 1.74 9.57
CA GLY A 160 -11.07 2.68 9.93
C GLY A 160 -12.48 2.10 9.83
N THR A 161 -13.46 2.95 10.08
CA THR A 161 -14.89 2.60 10.01
C THR A 161 -15.42 2.66 8.57
N ALA A 162 -16.63 2.12 8.35
CA ALA A 162 -17.31 2.19 7.05
C ALA A 162 -17.57 3.65 6.62
N GLU A 163 -17.89 4.55 7.56
CA GLU A 163 -18.09 5.98 7.29
C GLU A 163 -16.79 6.65 6.83
N GLN A 164 -15.67 6.34 7.48
CA GLN A 164 -14.36 6.84 7.07
C GLN A 164 -13.97 6.30 5.69
N ALA A 165 -14.20 5.01 5.44
CA ALA A 165 -13.95 4.42 4.14
C ALA A 165 -14.76 5.11 3.04
N ALA A 166 -16.06 5.39 3.28
CA ALA A 166 -16.92 6.09 2.31
C ALA A 166 -16.36 7.47 1.95
N GLN A 167 -15.86 8.23 2.92
CA GLN A 167 -15.25 9.55 2.68
C GLN A 167 -14.00 9.45 1.77
N PHE A 168 -13.14 8.45 1.97
CA PHE A 168 -11.98 8.23 1.11
C PHE A 168 -12.38 7.75 -0.30
N LEU A 169 -13.40 6.89 -0.39
CA LEU A 169 -13.95 6.43 -1.67
C LEU A 169 -14.51 7.59 -2.50
N ASP A 170 -15.22 8.53 -1.88
CA ASP A 170 -15.75 9.74 -2.52
C ASP A 170 -14.64 10.64 -3.10
N LEU A 171 -13.45 10.60 -2.49
CA LEU A 171 -12.25 11.28 -2.98
C LEU A 171 -11.52 10.51 -4.09
N GLY A 172 -11.99 9.30 -4.44
CA GLY A 172 -11.43 8.48 -5.52
C GLY A 172 -10.38 7.46 -5.07
N MET A 173 -10.23 7.24 -3.75
CA MET A 173 -9.28 6.26 -3.23
C MET A 173 -9.80 4.83 -3.35
N HIS A 174 -8.87 3.88 -3.40
CA HIS A 174 -9.08 2.48 -3.13
C HIS A 174 -8.86 2.20 -1.64
N ILE A 175 -9.39 1.07 -1.17
CA ILE A 175 -9.20 0.60 0.21
C ILE A 175 -8.53 -0.78 0.15
N SER A 176 -7.40 -0.92 0.84
CA SER A 176 -6.66 -2.17 0.92
C SER A 176 -6.68 -2.74 2.34
N PHE A 177 -6.77 -4.06 2.45
CA PHE A 177 -6.79 -4.77 3.71
C PHE A 177 -5.61 -5.72 3.82
N ALA A 178 -4.92 -5.64 4.99
CA ALA A 178 -3.79 -6.48 5.35
C ALA A 178 -4.19 -7.63 6.29
N GLY A 179 -3.20 -8.37 6.78
CA GLY A 179 -3.38 -9.52 7.65
C GLY A 179 -4.21 -9.31 8.91
N MET A 180 -4.34 -8.06 9.37
CA MET A 180 -5.20 -7.70 10.52
C MET A 180 -6.66 -8.07 10.31
N LEU A 181 -7.15 -8.12 9.08
CA LEU A 181 -8.52 -8.56 8.76
C LEU A 181 -8.81 -9.97 9.30
N THR A 182 -7.79 -10.83 9.34
CA THR A 182 -7.90 -12.23 9.78
C THR A 182 -7.88 -12.41 11.30
N TYR A 183 -7.66 -11.36 12.07
CA TYR A 183 -7.49 -11.47 13.52
C TYR A 183 -8.83 -11.74 14.23
N LYS A 184 -8.78 -12.45 15.35
CA LYS A 184 -9.99 -12.88 16.08
C LYS A 184 -10.91 -11.73 16.51
N LYS A 185 -10.35 -10.56 16.80
CA LYS A 185 -11.09 -9.38 17.29
C LYS A 185 -11.38 -8.36 16.18
N SER A 186 -11.32 -8.73 14.91
CA SER A 186 -11.49 -7.83 13.77
C SER A 186 -12.86 -7.97 13.10
N ASP A 187 -13.93 -8.29 13.85
CA ASP A 187 -15.29 -8.41 13.29
C ASP A 187 -15.76 -7.09 12.68
N ASP A 188 -15.53 -5.96 13.36
CA ASP A 188 -15.89 -4.63 12.86
C ASP A 188 -15.14 -4.30 11.56
N LEU A 189 -13.86 -4.66 11.48
CA LEU A 189 -13.06 -4.46 10.27
C LEU A 189 -13.58 -5.32 9.11
N ARG A 190 -13.99 -6.58 9.37
CA ARG A 190 -14.63 -7.44 8.36
C ARG A 190 -15.98 -6.87 7.91
N ALA A 191 -16.76 -6.33 8.84
CA ALA A 191 -18.01 -5.63 8.51
C ALA A 191 -17.74 -4.40 7.62
N THR A 192 -16.75 -3.58 7.95
CA THR A 192 -16.29 -2.47 7.09
C THR A 192 -15.87 -2.98 5.70
N ALA A 193 -15.03 -4.01 5.63
CA ALA A 193 -14.53 -4.56 4.36
C ALA A 193 -15.66 -5.09 3.46
N ALA A 194 -16.75 -5.57 4.04
CA ALA A 194 -17.92 -6.01 3.30
C ALA A 194 -18.66 -4.87 2.59
N THR A 195 -18.53 -3.62 3.06
CA THR A 195 -19.21 -2.43 2.48
C THR A 195 -18.45 -1.80 1.31
N ILE A 196 -17.17 -2.10 1.14
CA ILE A 196 -16.34 -1.46 0.10
C ILE A 196 -16.83 -1.85 -1.29
N PRO A 197 -17.02 -0.90 -2.24
CA PRO A 197 -17.36 -1.20 -3.62
C PRO A 197 -16.38 -2.18 -4.25
N ALA A 198 -16.89 -3.11 -5.06
CA ALA A 198 -16.08 -4.17 -5.64
C ALA A 198 -14.89 -3.63 -6.46
N ASP A 199 -15.08 -2.54 -7.19
CA ASP A 199 -14.08 -1.89 -8.04
C ASP A 199 -13.07 -0.99 -7.26
N ARG A 200 -13.16 -0.95 -5.93
CA ARG A 200 -12.30 -0.13 -5.06
C ARG A 200 -11.55 -0.95 -4.00
N LEU A 201 -11.62 -2.27 -4.09
CA LEU A 201 -11.11 -3.19 -3.07
C LEU A 201 -9.76 -3.77 -3.47
N LEU A 202 -8.80 -3.76 -2.54
CA LEU A 202 -7.46 -4.34 -2.69
C LEU A 202 -7.11 -5.23 -1.49
N VAL A 203 -6.07 -6.04 -1.66
CA VAL A 203 -5.47 -6.87 -0.61
C VAL A 203 -3.96 -6.73 -0.62
N GLU A 204 -3.36 -6.86 0.56
CA GLU A 204 -1.92 -6.73 0.74
C GLU A 204 -1.42 -7.54 1.93
N THR A 205 -0.10 -7.69 2.05
CA THR A 205 0.52 -8.30 3.25
C THR A 205 0.99 -7.27 4.26
N ASP A 206 1.49 -6.13 3.82
CA ASP A 206 2.32 -5.23 4.62
C ASP A 206 3.55 -5.96 5.19
N SER A 207 4.09 -6.92 4.40
CA SER A 207 5.25 -7.72 4.85
C SER A 207 6.53 -6.86 4.98
N PRO A 208 7.34 -7.09 6.02
CA PRO A 208 7.42 -8.25 6.93
C PRO A 208 6.46 -8.21 8.13
N TYR A 209 5.57 -7.21 8.21
CA TYR A 209 4.64 -6.98 9.31
C TYR A 209 3.32 -7.74 9.15
N LEU A 210 2.42 -7.60 10.11
CA LEU A 210 0.99 -7.95 10.07
C LEU A 210 0.68 -9.39 9.61
N THR A 211 1.51 -10.38 9.96
CA THR A 211 1.28 -11.79 9.59
C THR A 211 -0.16 -12.22 9.87
N PRO A 212 -0.88 -12.78 8.86
CA PRO A 212 -2.27 -13.20 8.99
C PRO A 212 -2.44 -14.44 9.87
N HIS A 213 -3.66 -14.66 10.40
CA HIS A 213 -4.04 -15.94 10.98
C HIS A 213 -4.16 -17.00 9.85
N PRO A 214 -3.76 -18.27 10.06
CA PRO A 214 -3.31 -18.87 11.33
C PRO A 214 -1.81 -18.67 11.63
N PHE A 215 -1.06 -17.95 10.81
CA PHE A 215 0.40 -17.85 10.88
C PHE A 215 0.92 -16.71 11.76
N ARG A 216 0.10 -16.11 12.62
CA ARG A 216 0.44 -14.93 13.42
C ARG A 216 1.74 -14.98 14.22
N SER A 217 2.19 -16.15 14.61
CA SER A 217 3.47 -16.36 15.33
C SER A 217 4.67 -16.46 14.40
N GLN A 218 4.44 -16.63 13.09
CA GLN A 218 5.52 -16.70 12.09
C GLN A 218 6.06 -15.29 11.79
N ARG A 219 7.37 -15.17 11.77
CA ARG A 219 8.11 -13.97 11.36
C ARG A 219 9.27 -14.37 10.45
N PRO A 220 9.54 -13.60 9.41
CA PRO A 220 8.76 -12.48 8.90
C PRO A 220 7.42 -12.91 8.28
N ASN A 221 6.49 -11.94 8.10
CA ASN A 221 5.41 -12.08 7.11
C ASN A 221 6.03 -12.05 5.71
N GLU A 222 5.39 -12.72 4.76
CA GLU A 222 5.85 -12.76 3.36
C GLU A 222 4.67 -12.52 2.40
N PRO A 223 4.92 -12.01 1.18
CA PRO A 223 3.89 -11.82 0.14
C PRO A 223 3.02 -13.05 -0.11
N ARG A 224 3.58 -14.28 0.00
CA ARG A 224 2.82 -15.53 -0.16
C ARG A 224 1.63 -15.65 0.78
N LEU A 225 1.66 -14.96 1.93
CA LEU A 225 0.62 -15.06 2.96
C LEU A 225 -0.58 -14.14 2.70
N VAL A 226 -0.55 -13.27 1.66
CA VAL A 226 -1.72 -12.47 1.24
C VAL A 226 -2.94 -13.35 0.90
N VAL A 227 -2.70 -14.59 0.52
CA VAL A 227 -3.74 -15.60 0.25
C VAL A 227 -4.73 -15.69 1.40
N HIS A 228 -4.25 -15.69 2.65
CA HIS A 228 -5.11 -15.80 3.84
C HIS A 228 -5.91 -14.54 4.12
N THR A 229 -5.36 -13.36 3.80
CA THR A 229 -6.11 -12.10 3.84
C THR A 229 -7.23 -12.14 2.79
N ALA A 230 -6.91 -12.56 1.57
CA ALA A 230 -7.88 -12.67 0.48
C ALA A 230 -8.97 -13.72 0.77
N GLU A 231 -8.63 -14.88 1.34
CA GLU A 231 -9.61 -15.89 1.79
C GLU A 231 -10.59 -15.31 2.84
N CYS A 232 -10.05 -14.63 3.85
CA CYS A 232 -10.86 -13.98 4.88
C CYS A 232 -11.79 -12.90 4.29
N LEU A 233 -11.27 -12.09 3.36
CA LEU A 233 -12.04 -11.06 2.69
C LEU A 233 -13.14 -11.65 1.80
N ALA A 234 -12.85 -12.74 1.08
CA ALA A 234 -13.83 -13.47 0.28
C ALA A 234 -15.00 -13.94 1.15
N GLN A 235 -14.70 -14.56 2.30
CA GLN A 235 -15.71 -15.01 3.27
C GLN A 235 -16.56 -13.84 3.79
N ALA A 236 -15.93 -12.72 4.18
CA ALA A 236 -16.62 -11.53 4.68
C ALA A 236 -17.59 -10.93 3.63
N ARG A 237 -17.30 -11.12 2.36
CA ARG A 237 -18.10 -10.61 1.22
C ARG A 237 -19.06 -11.64 0.62
N GLY A 238 -19.06 -12.88 1.08
CA GLY A 238 -19.86 -13.95 0.50
C GLY A 238 -19.45 -14.33 -0.94
N LEU A 239 -18.18 -14.12 -1.29
CA LEU A 239 -17.60 -14.48 -2.58
C LEU A 239 -16.77 -15.75 -2.46
N SER A 240 -16.58 -16.46 -3.57
CA SER A 240 -15.52 -17.46 -3.65
C SER A 240 -14.15 -16.80 -3.65
N PHE A 241 -13.14 -17.51 -3.21
CA PHE A 241 -11.75 -17.04 -3.24
C PHE A 241 -11.30 -16.67 -4.66
N THR A 242 -11.72 -17.45 -5.66
CA THR A 242 -11.37 -17.20 -7.07
C THR A 242 -11.97 -15.89 -7.59
N GLU A 243 -13.23 -15.60 -7.25
CA GLU A 243 -13.90 -14.33 -7.63
C GLU A 243 -13.19 -13.14 -6.96
N LEU A 244 -12.89 -13.23 -5.66
CA LEU A 244 -12.20 -12.17 -4.97
C LEU A 244 -10.79 -11.92 -5.52
N ALA A 245 -10.01 -12.97 -5.73
CA ALA A 245 -8.67 -12.87 -6.28
C ALA A 245 -8.67 -12.19 -7.66
N ALA A 246 -9.57 -12.60 -8.55
CA ALA A 246 -9.72 -11.99 -9.87
C ALA A 246 -10.10 -10.51 -9.77
N LEU A 247 -11.04 -10.17 -8.90
CA LEU A 247 -11.53 -8.81 -8.67
C LEU A 247 -10.42 -7.90 -8.13
N THR A 248 -9.76 -8.27 -7.03
CA THR A 248 -8.74 -7.43 -6.41
C THR A 248 -7.50 -7.29 -7.28
N THR A 249 -7.13 -8.34 -8.02
CA THR A 249 -6.02 -8.28 -8.98
C THR A 249 -6.33 -7.36 -10.16
N ALA A 250 -7.56 -7.39 -10.69
CA ALA A 250 -7.97 -6.49 -11.75
C ALA A 250 -7.94 -5.02 -11.29
N ASN A 251 -8.45 -4.74 -10.08
CA ASN A 251 -8.40 -3.40 -9.49
C ASN A 251 -6.96 -2.92 -9.29
N ALA A 252 -6.07 -3.76 -8.77
CA ALA A 252 -4.68 -3.42 -8.57
C ALA A 252 -3.97 -3.13 -9.91
N ARG A 253 -4.20 -3.95 -10.93
CA ARG A 253 -3.66 -3.73 -12.29
C ARG A 253 -4.13 -2.43 -12.92
N GLU A 254 -5.39 -2.05 -12.72
CA GLU A 254 -5.92 -0.78 -13.24
C GLU A 254 -5.36 0.41 -12.45
N LEU A 255 -5.30 0.33 -11.10
CA LEU A 255 -4.78 1.40 -10.26
C LEU A 255 -3.30 1.68 -10.54
N PHE A 256 -2.47 0.63 -10.59
CA PHE A 256 -1.02 0.74 -10.77
C PHE A 256 -0.56 0.69 -12.24
N ARG A 257 -1.52 0.80 -13.15
CA ARG A 257 -1.20 0.91 -14.58
C ARG A 257 -0.55 2.24 -14.88
N ARG A 258 0.71 2.19 -15.29
CA ARG A 258 1.37 3.42 -15.78
C ARG A 258 0.75 3.85 -17.10
N ARG A 259 0.28 5.08 -17.16
CA ARG A 259 -0.36 5.69 -18.34
C ARG A 259 0.62 6.49 -19.17
#